data_3e63eb2c230a09cdfd257a9a593d19c4
#
_entry.id   3e63eb2c230a09cdfd257a9a593d19c4
#
_cell.length_a   1.000
_cell.length_b   1.000
_cell.length_c   1.000
_cell.angle_alpha   90.00
_cell.angle_beta   90.00
_cell.angle_gamma   90.00
#
_symmetry.space_group_name_H-M   'P 1'
#
loop_
_entity.id
_entity.type
_entity.pdbx_description
1 polymer ?
#
loop_
_entity_poly.entity_id
_entity_poly.type
_entity_poly.pdbx_seq_one_letter_code
_entity_poly.pdbx_strand_id
1 'polypeptide(L)' 'MIHHRNRNIAIMQLAIEELERKVSTDIIISVAVDEFGINHKPKIEHLVNLMDNAIWEE' A
#
# COMPACT_ATOMS: atom_id res chain seq x y z
N MET A 1 -14.20 11.87 10.02
CA MET A 1 -14.07 11.87 8.54
C MET A 1 -12.66 11.50 8.14
N ILE A 2 -12.53 10.62 7.17
CA ILE A 2 -11.22 10.22 6.68
C ILE A 2 -10.84 11.09 5.48
N HIS A 3 -9.72 11.76 5.61
CA HIS A 3 -9.19 12.56 4.51
C HIS A 3 -8.32 11.70 3.61
N HIS A 4 -8.13 12.15 2.36
CA HIS A 4 -7.27 11.44 1.41
C HIS A 4 -5.89 11.20 2.00
N ARG A 5 -5.39 12.19 2.73
CA ARG A 5 -4.08 12.10 3.36
C ARG A 5 -4.01 10.91 4.33
N ASN A 6 -5.05 10.79 5.16
CA ASN A 6 -5.07 9.71 6.16
C ASN A 6 -5.16 8.35 5.50
N ARG A 7 -5.94 8.25 4.42
CA ARG A 7 -6.05 7.01 3.68
C ARG A 7 -4.71 6.63 3.07
N ASN A 8 -4.01 7.60 2.48
CA ASN A 8 -2.72 7.32 1.86
C ASN A 8 -1.71 6.84 2.91
N ILE A 9 -1.71 7.46 4.07
CA ILE A 9 -0.83 7.04 5.15
C ILE A 9 -1.15 5.62 5.59
N ALA A 10 -2.43 5.29 5.69
CA ALA A 10 -2.85 3.95 6.08
C ALA A 10 -2.40 2.90 5.06
N ILE A 11 -2.52 3.22 3.78
CA ILE A 11 -2.06 2.32 2.72
C ILE A 11 -0.55 2.11 2.82
N MET A 12 0.18 3.19 3.05
CA MET A 12 1.64 3.11 3.16
C MET A 12 2.06 2.28 4.36
N GLN A 13 1.38 2.45 5.49
CA GLN A 13 1.68 1.66 6.69
C GLN A 13 1.41 0.18 6.46
N LEU A 14 0.28 -0.13 5.83
CA LEU A 14 -0.03 -1.51 5.49
C LEU A 14 1.05 -2.10 4.61
N ALA A 15 1.46 -1.34 3.58
CA ALA A 15 2.47 -1.81 2.66
C ALA A 15 3.79 -2.10 3.37
N ILE A 16 4.22 -1.19 4.24
CA ILE A 16 5.47 -1.37 4.96
C ILE A 16 5.42 -2.63 5.82
N GLU A 17 4.34 -2.80 6.56
CA GLU A 17 4.21 -3.95 7.45
C GLU A 17 4.26 -5.27 6.68
N GLU A 18 3.53 -5.33 5.56
CA GLU A 18 3.47 -6.56 4.80
C GLU A 18 4.77 -6.82 4.03
N LEU A 19 5.41 -5.76 3.55
CA LEU A 19 6.69 -5.91 2.87
C LEU A 19 7.77 -6.43 3.83
N GLU A 20 7.72 -5.99 5.07
CA GLU A 20 8.66 -6.47 6.07
C GLU A 20 8.47 -7.96 6.36
N ARG A 21 7.25 -8.45 6.12
CA ARG A 21 6.93 -9.87 6.26
C ARG A 21 7.23 -10.65 5.00
N LYS A 22 7.79 -10.00 3.99
CA LYS A 22 8.14 -10.64 2.71
C LYS A 22 6.92 -11.04 1.89
N VAL A 23 5.81 -10.33 2.07
CA VAL A 23 4.61 -10.53 1.25
C VAL A 23 4.80 -9.84 -0.08
N SER A 24 4.39 -10.47 -1.17
CA SER A 24 4.56 -9.89 -2.50
C SER A 24 3.67 -8.67 -2.69
N THR A 25 4.12 -7.75 -3.56
CA THR A 25 3.35 -6.53 -3.82
C THR A 25 1.97 -6.84 -4.40
N ASP A 26 1.86 -7.89 -5.21
CA ASP A 26 0.56 -8.26 -5.79
C ASP A 26 -0.45 -8.58 -4.70
N ILE A 27 -0.03 -9.34 -3.70
CA ILE A 27 -0.91 -9.71 -2.60
C ILE A 27 -1.25 -8.48 -1.77
N ILE A 28 -0.27 -7.62 -1.51
CA ILE A 28 -0.49 -6.40 -0.74
C ILE A 28 -1.50 -5.51 -1.43
N ILE A 29 -1.37 -5.34 -2.74
CA ILE A 29 -2.29 -4.53 -3.52
C ILE A 29 -3.70 -5.11 -3.44
N SER A 30 -3.81 -6.43 -3.55
CA SER A 30 -5.11 -7.10 -3.48
C SER A 30 -5.78 -6.86 -2.13
N VAL A 31 -5.03 -7.01 -1.05
CA VAL A 31 -5.54 -6.78 0.30
C VAL A 31 -5.97 -5.32 0.48
N ALA A 32 -5.16 -4.40 -0.01
CA ALA A 32 -5.46 -2.98 0.12
C ALA A 32 -6.69 -2.59 -0.70
N VAL A 33 -6.85 -3.16 -1.90
CA VAL A 33 -8.04 -2.91 -2.70
C VAL A 33 -9.27 -3.42 -1.98
N ASP A 34 -9.18 -4.58 -1.34
CA ASP A 34 -10.28 -5.13 -0.58
C ASP A 34 -10.65 -4.24 0.61
N GLU A 35 -9.66 -3.65 1.24
CA GLU A 35 -9.88 -2.85 2.43
C GLU A 35 -10.29 -1.41 2.10
N PHE A 36 -9.67 -0.79 1.10
CA PHE A 36 -9.86 0.62 0.80
C PHE A 36 -10.75 0.89 -0.41
N GLY A 37 -11.00 -0.11 -1.25
CA GLY A 37 -11.90 0.00 -2.37
C GLY A 37 -11.21 -0.03 -3.71
N ILE A 38 -11.89 -0.63 -4.69
CA ILE A 38 -11.34 -0.80 -6.04
C ILE A 38 -11.12 0.55 -6.73
N ASN A 39 -11.89 1.56 -6.34
CA ASN A 39 -11.77 2.88 -6.96
C ASN A 39 -10.41 3.52 -6.66
N HIS A 40 -9.73 3.03 -5.65
CA HIS A 40 -8.43 3.58 -5.26
C HIS A 40 -7.26 2.72 -5.75
N LYS A 41 -7.55 1.75 -6.60
CA LYS A 41 -6.51 0.81 -7.04
C LYS A 41 -5.28 1.50 -7.65
N PRO A 42 -5.42 2.48 -8.56
CA PRO A 42 -4.23 3.13 -9.10
C PRO A 42 -3.36 3.78 -8.04
N LYS A 43 -4.00 4.42 -7.07
CA LYS A 43 -3.28 5.04 -5.96
C LYS A 43 -2.60 3.98 -5.09
N ILE A 44 -3.32 2.89 -4.83
CA ILE A 44 -2.79 1.80 -4.02
C ILE A 44 -1.56 1.20 -4.69
N GLU A 45 -1.65 0.93 -5.98
CA GLU A 45 -0.52 0.38 -6.72
C GLU A 45 0.70 1.30 -6.64
N HIS A 46 0.45 2.59 -6.83
CA HIS A 46 1.53 3.56 -6.77
C HIS A 46 2.20 3.57 -5.40
N LEU A 47 1.39 3.62 -4.35
CA LEU A 47 1.93 3.71 -3.00
C LEU A 47 2.64 2.43 -2.56
N VAL A 48 2.08 1.28 -2.91
CA VAL A 48 2.71 0.00 -2.56
C VAL A 48 4.07 -0.11 -3.26
N ASN A 49 4.13 0.23 -4.54
CA ASN A 49 5.37 0.15 -5.28
C ASN A 49 6.39 1.17 -4.77
N LEU A 50 5.92 2.34 -4.39
CA LEU A 50 6.78 3.36 -3.81
C LEU A 50 7.43 2.86 -2.52
N MET A 51 6.63 2.23 -1.65
CA MET A 51 7.15 1.70 -0.40
C MET A 51 8.11 0.53 -0.64
N ASP A 52 7.79 -0.31 -1.61
CA ASP A 52 8.66 -1.43 -1.97
C ASP A 52 10.03 -0.92 -2.38
N ASN A 53 10.07 0.07 -3.26
CA ASN A 53 11.33 0.65 -3.70
C ASN A 53 12.09 1.29 -2.55
N ALA A 54 11.37 2.00 -1.68
CA ALA A 54 11.99 2.71 -0.57
C ALA A 54 12.62 1.75 0.44
N ILE A 55 11.97 0.62 0.68
CA ILE A 55 12.47 -0.35 1.66
C ILE A 55 13.73 -1.06 1.15
N TRP A 56 13.74 -1.42 -0.13
CA TRP A 56 14.83 -2.22 -0.68
C TRP A 56 15.96 -1.40 -1.24
N GLU A 57 15.78 -0.09 -1.35
CA GLU A 57 16.80 0.79 -1.88
C GLU A 57 17.76 1.18 -0.76
N GLU A 58 19.03 1.02 -1.01
CA GLU A 58 20.05 1.34 -0.03
C GLU A 58 20.66 2.70 -0.29
#